data_3ba2b67b9217a4e329b22c93ed495564
#
_entry.id   3ba2b67b9217a4e329b22c93ed495564
#
_cell.length_a   1.000
_cell.length_b   1.000
_cell.length_c   1.000
_cell.angle_alpha   90.00
_cell.angle_beta   90.00
_cell.angle_gamma   90.00
#
_symmetry.space_group_name_H-M   'P 1'
#
loop_
_entity.id
_entity.type
_entity.pdbx_description
1 polymer ?
#
loop_
_entity_poly.entity_id
_entity_poly.type
_entity_poly.pdbx_seq_one_letter_code
_entity_poly.pdbx_strand_id
1 'polypeptide(L)'
;RLFNYNDNILFTGAISFDKYRSINNGIMCGDYFEYLSKKISYVTCYKNRQTIEKNWVFFENENQLYTIYQWFPLTICKFINSDKNKQNELVRTKEYNINILNGMRGSSNGIHYNNEIWFITHKTLCPNRTFHHYFVIFDLNMNLLRISEPFKFENYIREYCICFYIENNKIFIGYSTNDNTSILNIYNKQDLLDNIVFISNI
;
A
#
# COMPACT_ATOMS: atom_id res chain seq x y z
N ARG A 1 3.62 -6.81 4.75
CA ARG A 1 4.11 -6.49 3.39
C ARG A 1 5.60 -6.25 3.43
N LEU A 2 6.29 -6.62 2.35
CA LEU A 2 7.70 -6.34 2.15
C LEU A 2 7.85 -5.23 1.11
N PHE A 3 8.91 -4.44 1.25
CA PHE A 3 9.23 -3.33 0.37
C PHE A 3 10.75 -3.16 0.30
N ASN A 4 11.28 -3.04 -0.91
CA ASN A 4 12.71 -2.79 -1.11
C ASN A 4 12.97 -1.28 -1.14
N TYR A 5 13.92 -0.82 -0.35
CA TYR A 5 14.35 0.57 -0.29
C TYR A 5 15.83 0.66 0.07
N ASN A 6 16.65 1.29 -0.79
CA ASN A 6 18.09 1.42 -0.59
C ASN A 6 18.78 0.08 -0.26
N ASP A 7 18.53 -0.94 -1.08
CA ASP A 7 19.04 -2.31 -0.92
C ASP A 7 18.66 -3.01 0.39
N ASN A 8 17.75 -2.42 1.18
CA ASN A 8 17.20 -3.05 2.37
C ASN A 8 15.77 -3.52 2.12
N ILE A 9 15.43 -4.68 2.66
CA ILE A 9 14.06 -5.15 2.66
C ILE A 9 13.36 -4.64 3.92
N LEU A 10 12.49 -3.67 3.74
CA LEU A 10 11.63 -3.18 4.81
C LEU A 10 10.36 -4.01 4.91
N PHE A 11 9.79 -4.07 6.08
CA PHE A 11 8.48 -4.68 6.28
C PHE A 11 7.48 -3.72 6.90
N THR A 12 6.19 -3.99 6.65
CA THR A 12 5.08 -3.38 7.38
C THR A 12 4.14 -4.44 7.89
N GLY A 13 3.68 -4.29 9.11
CA GLY A 13 2.70 -5.16 9.72
C GLY A 13 1.82 -4.39 10.69
N ALA A 14 0.57 -4.83 10.85
CA ALA A 14 -0.28 -4.31 11.91
C ALA A 14 0.12 -4.93 13.25
N ILE A 15 0.19 -4.12 14.28
CA ILE A 15 0.43 -4.55 15.66
C ILE A 15 -0.75 -4.13 16.53
N SER A 16 -1.20 -5.03 17.39
CA SER A 16 -2.17 -4.70 18.44
C SER A 16 -1.43 -4.49 19.75
N PHE A 17 -1.64 -3.34 20.37
CA PHE A 17 -1.05 -3.02 21.68
C PHE A 17 -1.88 -3.56 22.85
N ASP A 18 -3.05 -4.13 22.57
CA ASP A 18 -3.93 -4.63 23.61
C ASP A 18 -4.15 -6.15 23.50
N LYS A 19 -3.97 -6.86 24.62
CA LYS A 19 -4.26 -8.29 24.74
C LYS A 19 -5.71 -8.64 24.43
N TYR A 20 -6.62 -7.67 24.47
CA TYR A 20 -8.07 -7.89 24.37
C TYR A 20 -8.71 -7.39 23.05
N ARG A 21 -7.92 -7.23 21.99
CA ARG A 21 -8.41 -6.88 20.63
C ARG A 21 -9.08 -5.51 20.49
N SER A 22 -8.90 -4.60 21.41
CA SER A 22 -9.57 -3.32 21.31
C SER A 22 -8.66 -2.19 20.83
N ILE A 23 -9.13 -1.50 19.84
CA ILE A 23 -9.07 -0.04 19.65
C ILE A 23 -7.71 0.60 19.35
N ASN A 24 -6.56 0.07 19.77
CA ASN A 24 -5.26 0.67 19.53
C ASN A 24 -4.34 -0.24 18.67
N ASN A 25 -4.62 -0.29 17.38
CA ASN A 25 -3.71 -0.94 16.45
C ASN A 25 -2.72 0.08 15.89
N GLY A 26 -1.46 -0.27 15.84
CA GLY A 26 -0.42 0.50 15.18
C GLY A 26 0.12 -0.22 13.95
N ILE A 27 0.94 0.47 13.21
CA ILE A 27 1.74 -0.14 12.15
C ILE A 27 3.17 -0.29 12.66
N MET A 28 3.68 -1.50 12.55
CA MET A 28 5.07 -1.81 12.77
C MET A 28 5.78 -1.81 11.42
N CYS A 29 6.91 -1.14 11.34
CA CYS A 29 7.76 -1.20 10.15
C CYS A 29 9.23 -1.13 10.55
N GLY A 30 10.09 -1.71 9.74
CA GLY A 30 11.52 -1.72 9.96
C GLY A 30 12.25 -2.61 8.96
N ASP A 31 13.52 -2.82 9.16
CA ASP A 31 14.30 -3.76 8.38
C ASP A 31 13.86 -5.20 8.67
N TYR A 32 13.62 -5.97 7.61
CA TYR A 32 13.10 -7.34 7.72
C TYR A 32 14.11 -8.31 8.33
N PHE A 33 15.38 -8.17 7.98
CA PHE A 33 16.43 -9.07 8.51
C PHE A 33 16.77 -8.75 9.95
N GLU A 34 16.75 -7.49 10.35
CA GLU A 34 16.87 -7.11 11.76
C GLU A 34 15.70 -7.65 12.58
N TYR A 35 14.48 -7.59 12.06
CA TYR A 35 13.31 -8.18 12.69
C TYR A 35 13.45 -9.69 12.88
N LEU A 36 13.85 -10.44 11.84
CA LEU A 36 14.07 -11.89 11.92
C LEU A 36 15.15 -12.26 12.95
N SER A 37 16.18 -11.43 13.09
CA SER A 37 17.24 -11.62 14.09
C SER A 37 16.84 -11.17 15.50
N LYS A 38 15.59 -10.79 15.71
CA LYS A 38 15.01 -10.29 16.97
C LYS A 38 15.66 -9.00 17.48
N LYS A 39 16.32 -8.26 16.61
CA LYS A 39 17.06 -7.08 17.05
C LYS A 39 16.19 -5.87 17.27
N ILE A 40 15.08 -5.67 16.56
CA ILE A 40 14.24 -4.49 16.79
C ILE A 40 12.87 -4.62 16.12
N SER A 41 11.85 -4.12 16.81
CA SER A 41 10.56 -3.75 16.23
C SER A 41 10.40 -2.24 16.31
N TYR A 42 10.10 -1.61 15.20
CA TYR A 42 9.84 -0.17 15.16
C TYR A 42 8.36 0.09 15.12
N VAL A 43 7.92 0.97 15.98
CA VAL A 43 6.56 1.50 15.93
C VAL A 43 6.65 2.90 15.36
N THR A 44 5.99 3.12 14.24
CA THR A 44 5.93 4.44 13.62
C THR A 44 4.81 5.23 14.27
N CYS A 45 5.14 6.39 14.80
CA CYS A 45 4.17 7.29 15.40
C CYS A 45 3.91 8.47 14.46
N TYR A 46 2.65 8.66 14.09
CA TYR A 46 2.15 9.89 13.48
C TYR A 46 1.40 10.68 14.55
N LYS A 47 1.67 11.98 14.68
CA LYS A 47 1.12 12.81 15.77
C LYS A 47 -0.40 12.83 15.84
N ASN A 48 -1.09 12.66 14.72
CA ASN A 48 -2.56 12.65 14.63
C ASN A 48 -3.08 11.28 14.18
N ARG A 49 -2.52 10.20 14.72
CA ARG A 49 -2.89 8.84 14.34
C ARG A 49 -4.38 8.55 14.54
N GLN A 50 -4.89 7.70 13.67
CA GLN A 50 -6.23 7.13 13.84
C GLN A 50 -6.24 6.07 14.95
N THR A 51 -7.43 5.82 15.52
CA THR A 51 -7.60 4.75 16.52
C THR A 51 -7.22 3.36 15.96
N ILE A 52 -7.44 3.14 14.67
CA ILE A 52 -7.08 1.91 13.97
C ILE A 52 -6.18 2.26 12.81
N GLU A 53 -4.90 1.93 12.93
CA GLU A 53 -3.91 2.12 11.88
C GLU A 53 -3.82 0.87 11.01
N LYS A 54 -4.04 1.04 9.72
CA LYS A 54 -3.96 -0.06 8.75
C LYS A 54 -3.86 0.44 7.32
N ASN A 55 -3.46 -0.48 6.42
CA ASN A 55 -3.44 -0.27 4.97
C ASN A 55 -2.51 0.85 4.48
N TRP A 56 -1.50 1.21 5.28
CA TRP A 56 -0.43 2.06 4.80
C TRP A 56 0.30 1.36 3.67
N VAL A 57 0.69 2.11 2.67
CA VAL A 57 1.49 1.62 1.57
C VAL A 57 2.67 2.55 1.34
N PHE A 58 3.83 1.96 1.09
CA PHE A 58 5.05 2.70 0.85
C PHE A 58 5.29 2.91 -0.64
N PHE A 59 6.00 3.97 -0.94
CA PHE A 59 6.59 4.21 -2.25
C PHE A 59 7.87 5.02 -2.08
N GLU A 60 8.80 4.83 -2.99
CA GLU A 60 9.99 5.65 -3.09
C GLU A 60 9.75 6.76 -4.10
N ASN A 61 10.31 7.93 -3.87
CA ASN A 61 10.40 8.98 -4.86
C ASN A 61 11.63 9.85 -4.55
N GLU A 62 12.45 10.12 -5.57
CA GLU A 62 13.69 10.91 -5.43
C GLU A 62 14.59 10.41 -4.29
N ASN A 63 14.83 9.10 -4.21
CA ASN A 63 15.60 8.44 -3.15
C ASN A 63 15.08 8.69 -1.73
N GLN A 64 13.80 9.07 -1.60
CA GLN A 64 13.14 9.27 -0.34
C GLN A 64 11.95 8.34 -0.18
N LEU A 65 11.84 7.72 0.99
CA LEU A 65 10.72 6.85 1.34
C LEU A 65 9.53 7.68 1.80
N TYR A 66 8.39 7.41 1.18
CA TYR A 66 7.09 7.99 1.53
C TYR A 66 6.08 6.89 1.85
N THR A 67 4.99 7.27 2.49
CA THR A 67 3.82 6.44 2.67
C THR A 67 2.54 7.19 2.32
N ILE A 68 1.60 6.51 1.68
CA ILE A 68 0.21 6.95 1.69
C ILE A 68 -0.37 6.49 3.02
N TYR A 69 -0.55 7.44 3.92
CA TYR A 69 -1.12 7.23 5.24
C TYR A 69 -2.63 7.02 5.19
N GLN A 70 -3.29 7.82 4.35
CA GLN A 70 -4.72 7.78 4.14
C GLN A 70 -5.04 8.10 2.67
N TRP A 71 -6.05 7.44 2.11
CA TRP A 71 -6.44 7.62 0.72
C TRP A 71 -7.48 8.71 0.51
N PHE A 72 -8.24 9.05 1.55
CA PHE A 72 -9.17 10.19 1.49
C PHE A 72 -9.39 10.84 2.87
N PRO A 73 -9.08 12.13 3.05
CA PRO A 73 -8.26 12.89 2.10
C PRO A 73 -6.94 12.19 1.80
N LEU A 74 -6.42 12.28 0.57
CA LEU A 74 -5.14 11.67 0.24
C LEU A 74 -4.05 12.33 1.08
N THR A 75 -3.50 11.58 2.04
CA THR A 75 -2.49 12.09 2.97
C THR A 75 -1.19 11.35 2.74
N ILE A 76 -0.16 12.09 2.35
CA ILE A 76 1.18 11.58 2.07
C ILE A 76 2.12 12.03 3.17
N CYS A 77 2.84 11.07 3.73
CA CYS A 77 3.83 11.31 4.76
C CYS A 77 5.22 10.89 4.28
N LYS A 78 6.22 11.68 4.63
CA LYS A 78 7.62 11.33 4.50
C LYS A 78 8.03 10.44 5.66
N PHE A 79 8.73 9.36 5.35
CA PHE A 79 9.31 8.48 6.36
C PHE A 79 10.68 9.00 6.74
N ILE A 80 10.87 9.27 8.03
CA ILE A 80 12.14 9.75 8.57
C ILE A 80 12.63 8.73 9.58
N ASN A 81 13.83 8.22 9.34
CA ASN A 81 14.52 7.38 10.32
C ASN A 81 15.15 8.29 11.37
N SER A 82 14.75 8.16 12.61
CA SER A 82 15.33 8.89 13.71
C SER A 82 16.40 8.06 14.42
N ASP A 83 17.66 8.36 14.14
CA ASP A 83 18.80 7.66 14.76
C ASP A 83 18.85 7.76 16.29
N LYS A 84 18.24 8.81 16.85
CA LYS A 84 18.36 9.11 18.29
C LYS A 84 17.60 8.16 19.21
N ASN A 85 16.49 7.54 18.74
CA ASN A 85 15.65 6.69 19.59
C ASN A 85 15.22 5.39 18.91
N LYS A 86 15.79 5.01 17.78
CA LYS A 86 15.33 3.85 16.98
C LYS A 86 13.82 3.89 16.65
N GLN A 87 13.25 5.07 16.60
CA GLN A 87 11.86 5.31 16.23
C GLN A 87 11.81 5.95 14.86
N ASN A 88 11.00 5.38 14.01
CA ASN A 88 10.72 5.96 12.71
C ASN A 88 9.55 6.95 12.86
N GLU A 89 9.64 8.09 12.22
CA GLU A 89 8.61 9.12 12.27
C GLU A 89 8.01 9.33 10.88
N LEU A 90 6.68 9.47 10.83
CA LEU A 90 5.98 9.94 9.65
C LEU A 90 5.70 11.43 9.78
N VAL A 91 6.20 12.19 8.83
CA VAL A 91 5.93 13.62 8.73
C VAL A 91 5.02 13.87 7.54
N ARG A 92 3.83 14.40 7.79
CA ARG A 92 2.88 14.75 6.74
C ARG A 92 3.49 15.83 5.83
N THR A 93 3.51 15.56 4.54
CA THR A 93 4.06 16.47 3.53
C THR A 93 2.99 17.05 2.62
N LYS A 94 1.94 16.27 2.30
CA LYS A 94 0.89 16.68 1.38
C LYS A 94 -0.46 16.13 1.83
N GLU A 95 -1.52 16.89 1.56
CA GLU A 95 -2.90 16.45 1.76
C GLU A 95 -3.79 17.03 0.66
N TYR A 96 -4.60 16.18 0.02
CA TYR A 96 -5.50 16.55 -1.06
C TYR A 96 -6.87 15.91 -0.93
N ASN A 97 -7.90 16.64 -1.31
CA ASN A 97 -9.24 16.10 -1.45
C ASN A 97 -9.47 15.64 -2.90
N ILE A 98 -9.32 14.34 -3.15
CA ILE A 98 -9.58 13.72 -4.44
C ILE A 98 -10.77 12.77 -4.25
N ASN A 99 -11.96 13.24 -4.60
CA ASN A 99 -13.23 12.57 -4.24
C ASN A 99 -13.32 11.13 -4.74
N ILE A 100 -12.78 10.80 -5.91
CA ILE A 100 -12.82 9.45 -6.46
C ILE A 100 -12.06 8.44 -5.58
N LEU A 101 -11.10 8.90 -4.75
CA LEU A 101 -10.36 8.07 -3.81
C LEU A 101 -11.14 7.75 -2.52
N ASN A 102 -12.32 8.35 -2.33
CA ASN A 102 -13.11 8.11 -1.13
C ASN A 102 -13.49 6.62 -0.99
N GLY A 103 -13.22 6.08 0.18
CA GLY A 103 -13.41 4.66 0.50
C GLY A 103 -12.31 3.73 0.01
N MET A 104 -11.31 4.23 -0.74
CA MET A 104 -10.14 3.44 -1.10
C MET A 104 -9.23 3.16 0.10
N ARG A 105 -8.58 2.00 0.03
CA ARG A 105 -7.60 1.54 1.02
C ARG A 105 -6.40 0.95 0.29
N GLY A 106 -5.20 1.15 0.84
CA GLY A 106 -3.98 0.62 0.25
C GLY A 106 -3.90 -0.91 0.30
N SER A 107 -3.45 -1.50 -0.78
CA SER A 107 -3.18 -2.93 -0.90
C SER A 107 -1.72 -3.20 -1.24
N SER A 108 -1.24 -2.84 -2.44
CA SER A 108 0.17 -2.95 -2.78
C SER A 108 0.96 -1.74 -2.35
N ASN A 109 2.27 -1.88 -2.22
CA ASN A 109 3.18 -0.74 -2.23
C ASN A 109 3.21 -0.12 -3.62
N GLY A 110 3.67 1.15 -3.70
CA GLY A 110 3.85 1.84 -4.95
C GLY A 110 5.10 1.37 -5.69
N ILE A 111 4.99 1.25 -6.99
CA ILE A 111 6.11 0.91 -7.87
C ILE A 111 6.28 1.96 -8.95
N HIS A 112 7.53 2.22 -9.32
CA HIS A 112 7.84 3.08 -10.45
C HIS A 112 7.69 2.32 -11.76
N TYR A 113 6.93 2.92 -12.68
CA TYR A 113 6.82 2.42 -14.04
C TYR A 113 6.54 3.59 -15.01
N ASN A 114 7.38 3.78 -16.03
CA ASN A 114 7.25 4.82 -17.06
C ASN A 114 7.06 6.25 -16.49
N ASN A 115 7.90 6.66 -15.54
CA ASN A 115 7.81 7.95 -14.84
C ASN A 115 6.48 8.17 -14.08
N GLU A 116 5.84 7.11 -13.69
CA GLU A 116 4.61 7.11 -12.90
C GLU A 116 4.80 6.24 -11.66
N ILE A 117 3.95 6.45 -10.67
CA ILE A 117 3.88 5.61 -9.46
C ILE A 117 2.55 4.88 -9.46
N TRP A 118 2.62 3.57 -9.52
CA TRP A 118 1.47 2.67 -9.65
C TRP A 118 1.17 1.97 -8.34
N PHE A 119 -0.11 1.93 -7.97
CA PHE A 119 -0.60 1.20 -6.80
C PHE A 119 -1.76 0.30 -7.19
N ILE A 120 -1.91 -0.81 -6.47
CA ILE A 120 -3.20 -1.51 -6.39
C ILE A 120 -3.83 -1.13 -5.05
N THR A 121 -5.08 -0.68 -5.10
CA THR A 121 -5.91 -0.35 -3.96
C THR A 121 -7.12 -1.27 -3.92
N HIS A 122 -7.92 -1.18 -2.86
CA HIS A 122 -9.21 -1.83 -2.81
C HIS A 122 -10.28 -0.92 -2.20
N LYS A 123 -11.53 -1.14 -2.61
CA LYS A 123 -12.73 -0.67 -1.90
C LYS A 123 -13.52 -1.87 -1.41
N THR A 124 -14.18 -1.70 -0.27
CA THR A 124 -15.15 -2.68 0.22
C THR A 124 -16.54 -2.22 -0.18
N LEU A 125 -17.22 -2.99 -1.01
CA LEU A 125 -18.58 -2.68 -1.44
C LEU A 125 -19.61 -3.41 -0.56
N CYS A 126 -20.65 -2.67 -0.14
CA CYS A 126 -21.80 -3.19 0.56
C CYS A 126 -22.85 -3.75 -0.45
N PRO A 127 -23.72 -4.71 -0.06
CA PRO A 127 -23.91 -5.23 1.30
C PRO A 127 -22.96 -6.38 1.67
N ASN A 128 -22.39 -7.09 0.70
CA ASN A 128 -21.68 -8.36 0.93
C ASN A 128 -20.24 -8.19 1.40
N ARG A 129 -19.77 -6.95 1.60
CA ARG A 129 -18.39 -6.65 1.93
C ARG A 129 -17.37 -7.26 0.95
N THR A 130 -17.70 -7.25 -0.35
CA THR A 130 -16.80 -7.70 -1.41
C THR A 130 -15.67 -6.69 -1.62
N PHE A 131 -14.49 -7.19 -1.85
CA PHE A 131 -13.33 -6.34 -2.18
C PHE A 131 -13.22 -6.23 -3.69
N HIS A 132 -13.12 -4.98 -4.16
CA HIS A 132 -12.84 -4.65 -5.55
C HIS A 132 -11.54 -3.88 -5.60
N HIS A 133 -10.67 -4.27 -6.52
CA HIS A 133 -9.35 -3.68 -6.67
C HIS A 133 -9.35 -2.65 -7.78
N TYR A 134 -8.41 -1.71 -7.70
CA TYR A 134 -8.22 -0.64 -8.66
C TYR A 134 -6.73 -0.41 -8.85
N PHE A 135 -6.30 -0.23 -10.07
CA PHE A 135 -5.03 0.43 -10.34
C PHE A 135 -5.23 1.93 -10.13
N VAL A 136 -4.37 2.52 -9.32
CA VAL A 136 -4.33 3.97 -9.08
C VAL A 136 -2.95 4.46 -9.43
N ILE A 137 -2.88 5.41 -10.34
CA ILE A 137 -1.64 5.85 -10.97
C ILE A 137 -1.46 7.34 -10.74
N PHE A 138 -0.31 7.70 -10.23
CA PHE A 138 0.11 9.08 -10.00
C PHE A 138 1.32 9.43 -10.85
N ASP A 139 1.50 10.74 -11.11
CA ASP A 139 2.79 11.25 -11.55
C ASP A 139 3.80 11.28 -10.39
N LEU A 140 5.05 11.64 -10.68
CA LEU A 140 6.10 11.74 -9.65
C LEU A 140 5.84 12.85 -8.61
N ASN A 141 4.95 13.79 -8.90
CA ASN A 141 4.50 14.83 -7.97
C ASN A 141 3.29 14.39 -7.13
N MET A 142 2.86 13.14 -7.29
CA MET A 142 1.67 12.59 -6.64
C MET A 142 0.37 13.29 -7.06
N ASN A 143 0.29 13.81 -8.28
CA ASN A 143 -0.97 14.17 -8.89
C ASN A 143 -1.62 12.92 -9.49
N LEU A 144 -2.90 12.72 -9.24
CA LEU A 144 -3.63 11.58 -9.77
C LEU A 144 -3.73 11.69 -11.30
N LEU A 145 -3.26 10.66 -12.00
CA LEU A 145 -3.32 10.59 -13.47
C LEU A 145 -4.48 9.72 -13.93
N ARG A 146 -4.61 8.52 -13.39
CA ARG A 146 -5.59 7.52 -13.85
C ARG A 146 -6.01 6.61 -12.72
N ILE A 147 -7.24 6.12 -12.82
CA ILE A 147 -7.79 5.03 -12.00
C ILE A 147 -8.43 4.02 -12.94
N SER A 148 -8.20 2.74 -12.72
CA SER A 148 -8.87 1.71 -13.50
C SER A 148 -10.32 1.52 -13.07
N GLU A 149 -11.11 0.91 -13.95
CA GLU A 149 -12.35 0.25 -13.54
C GLU A 149 -12.06 -0.79 -12.45
N PRO A 150 -13.04 -1.11 -11.59
CA PRO A 150 -12.88 -2.11 -10.56
C PRO A 150 -12.67 -3.49 -11.16
N PHE A 151 -11.76 -4.25 -10.55
CA PHE A 151 -11.52 -5.63 -10.93
C PHE A 151 -11.42 -6.56 -9.73
N LYS A 152 -11.53 -7.85 -9.98
CA LYS A 152 -11.32 -8.94 -9.02
C LYS A 152 -10.33 -9.93 -9.64
N PHE A 153 -9.62 -10.67 -8.79
CA PHE A 153 -8.66 -11.68 -9.25
C PHE A 153 -9.36 -12.98 -9.67
N GLU A 154 -10.24 -13.51 -8.83
CA GLU A 154 -10.90 -14.82 -9.01
C GLU A 154 -12.39 -14.83 -8.62
N ASN A 155 -13.00 -13.67 -8.37
CA ASN A 155 -14.40 -13.52 -7.97
C ASN A 155 -14.78 -14.07 -6.57
N TYR A 156 -13.82 -14.25 -5.66
CA TYR A 156 -14.15 -14.49 -4.26
C TYR A 156 -14.70 -13.23 -3.58
N ILE A 157 -15.39 -13.41 -2.46
CA ILE A 157 -15.94 -12.29 -1.67
C ILE A 157 -14.79 -11.45 -1.11
N ARG A 158 -13.77 -12.11 -0.56
CA ARG A 158 -12.58 -11.45 0.01
C ARG A 158 -11.34 -11.83 -0.81
N GLU A 159 -10.86 -10.89 -1.54
CA GLU A 159 -9.57 -10.96 -2.22
C GLU A 159 -8.76 -9.78 -1.76
N TYR A 160 -7.56 -10.00 -1.29
CA TYR A 160 -6.72 -8.93 -0.77
C TYR A 160 -5.37 -8.95 -1.45
N CYS A 161 -5.08 -7.93 -2.26
CA CYS A 161 -3.76 -7.78 -2.88
C CYS A 161 -2.72 -7.44 -1.81
N ILE A 162 -1.61 -8.15 -1.82
CA ILE A 162 -0.52 -8.00 -0.86
C ILE A 162 0.69 -7.34 -1.51
N CYS A 163 1.00 -7.73 -2.75
CA CYS A 163 2.13 -7.20 -3.50
C CYS A 163 1.80 -7.03 -4.99
N PHE A 164 2.51 -6.11 -5.59
CA PHE A 164 2.48 -5.81 -7.01
C PHE A 164 3.89 -5.39 -7.43
N TYR A 165 4.39 -5.96 -8.51
CA TYR A 165 5.73 -5.68 -9.01
C TYR A 165 5.79 -5.84 -10.52
N ILE A 166 6.54 -4.99 -11.19
CA ILE A 166 6.79 -5.06 -12.63
C ILE A 166 8.29 -5.26 -12.86
N GLU A 167 8.64 -6.29 -13.60
CA GLU A 167 10.01 -6.57 -13.96
C GLU A 167 10.10 -7.11 -15.39
N ASN A 168 10.93 -6.53 -16.20
CA ASN A 168 11.11 -6.92 -17.60
C ASN A 168 9.77 -6.95 -18.35
N ASN A 169 9.38 -8.11 -18.85
CA ASN A 169 8.10 -8.34 -19.55
C ASN A 169 7.05 -9.03 -18.66
N LYS A 170 7.17 -8.95 -17.34
CA LYS A 170 6.28 -9.63 -16.40
C LYS A 170 5.71 -8.67 -15.37
N ILE A 171 4.49 -8.96 -14.96
CA ILE A 171 3.82 -8.34 -13.81
C ILE A 171 3.52 -9.45 -12.81
N PHE A 172 3.95 -9.24 -11.57
CA PHE A 172 3.74 -10.14 -10.45
C PHE A 172 2.69 -9.53 -9.53
N ILE A 173 1.62 -10.26 -9.26
CA ILE A 173 0.57 -9.84 -8.32
C ILE A 173 0.36 -10.95 -7.31
N GLY A 174 0.67 -10.65 -6.04
CA GLY A 174 0.39 -11.54 -4.92
C GLY A 174 -0.88 -11.09 -4.20
N TYR A 175 -1.79 -12.03 -3.96
CA TYR A 175 -3.03 -11.77 -3.24
C TYR A 175 -3.46 -12.98 -2.41
N SER A 176 -4.37 -12.74 -1.49
CA SER A 176 -5.02 -13.81 -0.71
C SER A 176 -6.49 -13.91 -1.08
N THR A 177 -7.04 -15.11 -0.95
CA THR A 177 -8.48 -15.35 -1.10
C THR A 177 -9.07 -15.86 0.21
N ASN A 178 -10.16 -15.27 0.64
CA ASN A 178 -10.91 -15.61 1.87
C ASN A 178 -10.04 -15.68 3.14
N ASP A 179 -8.96 -14.90 3.20
CA ASP A 179 -7.97 -14.89 4.30
C ASP A 179 -7.33 -16.28 4.58
N ASN A 180 -7.33 -17.16 3.59
CA ASN A 180 -6.89 -18.55 3.76
C ASN A 180 -5.85 -18.99 2.74
N THR A 181 -5.92 -18.53 1.50
CA THR A 181 -5.02 -18.95 0.42
C THR A 181 -4.17 -17.78 -0.03
N SER A 182 -2.89 -18.00 -0.27
CA SER A 182 -1.99 -17.03 -0.87
C SER A 182 -1.62 -17.48 -2.28
N ILE A 183 -1.77 -16.57 -3.23
CA ILE A 183 -1.57 -16.81 -4.65
C ILE A 183 -0.59 -15.78 -5.19
N LEU A 184 0.33 -16.20 -6.03
CA LEU A 184 1.18 -15.34 -6.83
C LEU A 184 0.89 -15.60 -8.32
N ASN A 185 0.28 -14.64 -8.97
CA ASN A 185 0.07 -14.67 -10.41
C ASN A 185 1.16 -13.88 -11.13
N ILE A 186 1.59 -14.45 -12.27
CA ILE A 186 2.59 -13.85 -13.15
C ILE A 186 1.93 -13.63 -14.50
N TYR A 187 1.78 -12.38 -14.89
CA TYR A 187 1.17 -11.98 -16.15
C TYR A 187 2.23 -11.54 -17.14
N ASN A 188 1.96 -11.74 -18.45
CA ASN A 188 2.66 -11.00 -19.46
C ASN A 188 2.34 -9.50 -19.28
N LYS A 189 3.35 -8.65 -19.29
CA LYS A 189 3.17 -7.23 -19.00
C LYS A 189 2.29 -6.55 -20.05
N GLN A 190 2.56 -6.79 -21.32
CA GLN A 190 1.80 -6.14 -22.40
C GLN A 190 0.33 -6.57 -22.36
N ASP A 191 0.09 -7.88 -22.25
CA ASP A 191 -1.27 -8.42 -22.20
C ASP A 191 -2.09 -7.85 -21.04
N LEU A 192 -1.48 -7.69 -19.84
CA LEU A 192 -2.18 -7.10 -18.72
C LEU A 192 -2.45 -5.62 -18.94
N LEU A 193 -1.46 -4.84 -19.38
CA LEU A 193 -1.61 -3.40 -19.58
C LEU A 193 -2.65 -3.07 -20.64
N ASP A 194 -2.73 -3.85 -21.72
CA ASP A 194 -3.70 -3.66 -22.81
C ASP A 194 -5.15 -3.96 -22.36
N ASN A 195 -5.30 -4.76 -21.31
CA ASN A 195 -6.61 -5.13 -20.75
C ASN A 195 -7.05 -4.27 -19.55
N ILE A 196 -6.22 -3.36 -19.07
CA ILE A 196 -6.63 -2.42 -18.02
C ILE A 196 -7.53 -1.35 -18.64
N VAL A 197 -8.79 -1.33 -18.23
CA VAL A 197 -9.72 -0.26 -18.59
C VAL A 197 -9.63 0.86 -17.56
N PHE A 198 -9.34 2.07 -18.00
CA PHE A 198 -9.29 3.26 -17.15
C PHE A 198 -10.58 4.04 -17.21
N ILE A 199 -10.98 4.61 -16.08
CA ILE A 199 -12.15 5.48 -15.97
C ILE A 199 -11.88 6.76 -16.78
N SER A 200 -12.78 7.07 -17.71
CA SER A 200 -12.75 8.33 -18.45
C SER A 200 -13.27 9.46 -17.57
N ASN A 201 -12.59 10.60 -17.57
CA ASN A 201 -12.95 11.82 -16.82
C ASN A 201 -12.70 11.71 -15.29
N ILE A 202 -11.45 11.73 -14.92
CA ILE A 202 -11.01 11.97 -13.54
C ILE A 202 -10.78 13.46 -13.32
#